data_5c83a7de984600fe2fdd271722e91bba
#
_entry.id   5c83a7de984600fe2fdd271722e91bba
#
_cell.length_a   1.000
_cell.length_b   1.000
_cell.length_c   1.000
_cell.angle_alpha   90.00
_cell.angle_beta   90.00
_cell.angle_gamma   90.00
#
_symmetry.space_group_name_H-M   'P 1'
#
loop_
_entity.id
_entity.type
_entity.pdbx_description
1 polymer ?
#
loop_
_entity_poly.entity_id
_entity_poly.type
_entity_poly.pdbx_seq_one_letter_code
_entity_poly.pdbx_strand_id
1 'polypeptide(L)'
;MKRTVIGLFMLFAACCMQAQNLADIQRQQAPLVLQAQGSFYVGGKSEQQTREELGGICPDGLVTVNQMYVKYMVPQTATNAASFVLIHGMHLTGKCWETTPDGRMGWDEYLVRKGCPVYVVDQVGIGRSGFNQKIHNAAKYGKTSATAQSAFSRKTDENSWTNFRFGTKDGKAVDEAKFPVDYLAEFGKQNVPHITSLPDPNANYTCLSELAQKVGNVVLVSHSQSGAFPIETALLGNKGSKDIKGIVMLEPGGTGNNYTAEQIRQLTNIPILIVFGDNLKNDTGMRGHVWQNCYEGWSRFVNRVNESGGRATMIHLPDMGIRGNSHMMMEDTNSHQIADIMLDWCKKNGIIENTQNQTTMNVQEIADRIALKDLVDTFSNLADTKEIDKQVQLFTEDAEVTSYQGDKQTSHLKGRKELEERFKVFLDQFTTVYHINGQQTVKIDGDKATGIAYAQVVLVSEKNGKRTILTQGVRYSDEYERQDGKWLISKRISHFE
;
A
#
# COMPACT_ATOMS: atom_id res chain seq x y z
N MET A 1 -47.08 18.28 -40.73
CA MET A 1 -45.92 17.36 -40.78
C MET A 1 -45.59 16.91 -39.35
N LYS A 2 -46.04 15.74 -38.95
CA LYS A 2 -45.76 15.18 -37.63
C LYS A 2 -44.38 14.49 -37.70
N ARG A 3 -43.42 14.97 -36.93
CA ARG A 3 -42.12 14.32 -36.74
C ARG A 3 -42.29 13.18 -35.72
N THR A 4 -42.26 11.96 -36.20
CA THR A 4 -42.20 10.76 -35.36
C THR A 4 -40.78 10.65 -34.80
N VAL A 5 -40.60 10.88 -33.52
CA VAL A 5 -39.36 10.60 -32.81
C VAL A 5 -39.38 9.12 -32.48
N ILE A 6 -38.60 8.33 -33.19
CA ILE A 6 -38.35 6.93 -32.87
C ILE A 6 -37.33 6.93 -31.73
N GLY A 7 -37.83 6.75 -30.51
CA GLY A 7 -37.00 6.51 -29.34
C GLY A 7 -36.41 5.12 -29.46
N LEU A 8 -35.12 5.01 -29.69
CA LEU A 8 -34.37 3.76 -29.61
C LEU A 8 -34.21 3.44 -28.12
N PHE A 9 -35.14 2.63 -27.57
CA PHE A 9 -34.96 2.03 -26.26
C PHE A 9 -33.83 1.01 -26.38
N MET A 10 -32.63 1.32 -25.90
CA MET A 10 -31.63 0.32 -25.60
C MET A 10 -32.18 -0.54 -24.45
N LEU A 11 -32.52 -1.80 -24.73
CA LEU A 11 -32.69 -2.81 -23.71
C LEU A 11 -31.30 -3.04 -23.08
N PHE A 12 -31.00 -2.37 -21.97
CA PHE A 12 -30.01 -2.90 -21.04
C PHE A 12 -30.59 -4.24 -20.56
N ALA A 13 -29.98 -5.35 -20.98
CA ALA A 13 -30.17 -6.61 -20.29
C ALA A 13 -29.97 -6.31 -18.81
N ALA A 14 -30.93 -6.65 -17.96
CA ALA A 14 -30.81 -6.56 -16.52
C ALA A 14 -29.67 -7.50 -16.09
N CYS A 15 -28.42 -7.07 -16.25
CA CYS A 15 -27.32 -7.62 -15.48
C CYS A 15 -27.73 -7.47 -14.02
N CYS A 16 -27.77 -8.55 -13.27
CA CYS A 16 -27.93 -8.52 -11.83
C CYS A 16 -26.83 -7.60 -11.29
N MET A 17 -27.18 -6.33 -11.05
CA MET A 17 -26.27 -5.37 -10.43
C MET A 17 -25.97 -5.90 -9.05
N GLN A 18 -24.74 -6.38 -8.83
CA GLN A 18 -24.30 -6.83 -7.52
C GLN A 18 -24.06 -5.58 -6.66
N ALA A 19 -24.84 -5.46 -5.58
CA ALA A 19 -24.55 -4.52 -4.52
C ALA A 19 -23.33 -5.02 -3.73
N GLN A 20 -22.50 -4.10 -3.28
CA GLN A 20 -21.43 -4.41 -2.33
C GLN A 20 -22.02 -5.04 -1.07
N ASN A 21 -21.51 -6.24 -0.71
CA ASN A 21 -21.89 -6.94 0.53
C ASN A 21 -20.82 -6.63 1.58
N LEU A 22 -21.24 -6.39 2.79
CA LEU A 22 -20.32 -6.02 3.87
C LEU A 22 -19.24 -7.09 4.10
N ALA A 23 -19.58 -8.37 3.91
CA ALA A 23 -18.63 -9.48 4.00
C ALA A 23 -17.54 -9.45 2.91
N ASP A 24 -17.83 -8.89 1.73
CA ASP A 24 -16.83 -8.73 0.66
C ASP A 24 -15.87 -7.59 0.95
N ILE A 25 -16.34 -6.53 1.63
CA ILE A 25 -15.53 -5.39 2.06
C ILE A 25 -14.67 -5.75 3.27
N GLN A 26 -15.24 -6.50 4.22
CA GLN A 26 -14.59 -6.87 5.48
C GLN A 26 -13.82 -8.18 5.37
N ARG A 27 -13.17 -8.44 4.24
CA ARG A 27 -12.33 -9.64 4.07
C ARG A 27 -11.25 -9.68 5.15
N GLN A 28 -11.09 -10.86 5.75
CA GLN A 28 -10.07 -11.08 6.75
C GLN A 28 -8.68 -10.87 6.15
N GLN A 29 -7.97 -9.87 6.67
CA GLN A 29 -6.60 -9.53 6.29
C GLN A 29 -5.75 -9.41 7.56
N ALA A 30 -4.43 -9.41 7.39
CA ALA A 30 -3.54 -9.07 8.49
C ALA A 30 -3.89 -7.68 9.05
N PRO A 31 -3.81 -7.46 10.38
CA PRO A 31 -4.09 -6.17 10.98
C PRO A 31 -3.34 -5.03 10.29
N LEU A 32 -4.01 -3.90 10.09
CA LEU A 32 -3.38 -2.66 9.66
C LEU A 32 -2.90 -1.91 10.91
N VAL A 33 -1.58 -1.79 11.08
CA VAL A 33 -0.99 -1.12 12.26
C VAL A 33 -0.56 0.27 11.86
N LEU A 34 -1.18 1.27 12.48
CA LEU A 34 -0.95 2.68 12.20
C LEU A 34 -0.28 3.37 13.39
N GLN A 35 0.67 4.26 13.10
CA GLN A 35 1.17 5.24 14.06
C GLN A 35 0.14 6.35 14.27
N ALA A 36 -0.52 6.79 13.19
CA ALA A 36 -1.53 7.85 13.23
C ALA A 36 -2.52 7.74 12.08
N GLN A 37 -3.75 8.16 12.32
CA GLN A 37 -4.76 8.42 11.29
C GLN A 37 -5.63 9.60 11.69
N GLY A 38 -6.22 10.27 10.71
CA GLY A 38 -7.13 11.38 10.97
C GLY A 38 -7.43 12.19 9.72
N SER A 39 -7.88 13.41 9.94
CA SER A 39 -8.13 14.37 8.87
C SER A 39 -7.91 15.81 9.34
N PHE A 40 -7.61 16.69 8.39
CA PHE A 40 -7.47 18.11 8.62
C PHE A 40 -7.78 18.88 7.32
N TYR A 41 -7.66 20.20 7.38
CA TYR A 41 -7.79 21.05 6.20
C TYR A 41 -6.50 21.81 5.94
N VAL A 42 -6.23 22.09 4.65
CA VAL A 42 -5.21 23.03 4.19
C VAL A 42 -5.86 24.13 3.37
N GLY A 43 -5.18 25.24 3.21
CA GLY A 43 -5.74 26.42 2.56
C GLY A 43 -6.87 27.06 3.35
N GLY A 44 -7.82 27.61 2.62
CA GLY A 44 -8.94 28.35 3.19
C GLY A 44 -8.62 29.83 3.40
N LYS A 45 -9.59 30.66 3.06
CA LYS A 45 -9.56 32.10 3.32
C LYS A 45 -10.91 32.56 3.86
N SER A 46 -10.90 33.53 4.78
CA SER A 46 -12.11 34.17 5.23
C SER A 46 -12.65 35.14 4.17
N GLU A 47 -13.94 35.04 3.87
CA GLU A 47 -14.63 35.90 2.93
C GLU A 47 -15.91 36.40 3.59
N GLN A 48 -16.15 37.73 3.54
CA GLN A 48 -17.41 38.32 3.98
C GLN A 48 -18.50 37.99 2.99
N GLN A 49 -19.61 37.43 3.46
CA GLN A 49 -20.78 37.09 2.65
C GLN A 49 -22.06 37.66 3.28
N THR A 50 -22.97 38.12 2.41
CA THR A 50 -24.28 38.62 2.82
C THR A 50 -25.24 37.48 3.10
N ARG A 51 -26.36 37.80 3.75
CA ARG A 51 -27.44 36.85 4.00
C ARG A 51 -27.93 36.14 2.73
N GLU A 52 -28.11 36.88 1.65
CA GLU A 52 -28.52 36.31 0.36
C GLU A 52 -27.44 35.35 -0.21
N GLU A 53 -26.18 35.73 -0.15
CA GLU A 53 -25.06 34.88 -0.56
C GLU A 53 -24.96 33.61 0.30
N LEU A 54 -25.42 33.68 1.56
CA LEU A 54 -25.53 32.56 2.51
C LEU A 54 -26.84 31.75 2.37
N GLY A 55 -27.67 32.06 1.38
CA GLY A 55 -28.90 31.33 1.11
C GLY A 55 -30.14 31.82 1.90
N GLY A 56 -30.06 32.97 2.57
CA GLY A 56 -31.17 33.65 3.21
C GLY A 56 -31.48 33.20 4.65
N ILE A 57 -30.75 32.25 5.21
CA ILE A 57 -30.96 31.71 6.55
C ILE A 57 -30.05 32.39 7.58
N CYS A 58 -28.75 32.39 7.34
CA CYS A 58 -27.76 32.97 8.23
C CYS A 58 -27.66 34.51 8.03
N PRO A 59 -27.33 35.30 9.06
CA PRO A 59 -26.99 36.70 8.90
C PRO A 59 -25.68 36.87 8.13
N ASP A 60 -25.38 38.09 7.70
CA ASP A 60 -24.11 38.47 7.11
C ASP A 60 -22.94 38.06 8.01
N GLY A 61 -21.89 37.51 7.44
CA GLY A 61 -20.76 37.05 8.23
C GLY A 61 -19.57 36.57 7.44
N LEU A 62 -18.52 36.21 8.16
CA LEU A 62 -17.33 35.59 7.61
C LEU A 62 -17.53 34.11 7.38
N VAL A 63 -17.13 33.63 6.21
CA VAL A 63 -17.15 32.21 5.81
C VAL A 63 -15.76 31.81 5.34
N THR A 64 -15.31 30.62 5.72
CA THR A 64 -14.09 30.05 5.16
C THR A 64 -14.41 29.37 3.84
N VAL A 65 -13.64 29.71 2.79
CA VAL A 65 -13.79 29.17 1.43
C VAL A 65 -12.44 28.77 0.88
N ASN A 66 -12.43 27.92 -0.16
CA ASN A 66 -11.21 27.42 -0.82
C ASN A 66 -10.30 26.55 0.08
N GLN A 67 -10.85 25.92 1.09
CA GLN A 67 -10.17 24.89 1.87
C GLN A 67 -10.15 23.56 1.09
N MET A 68 -9.14 22.73 1.37
CA MET A 68 -8.99 21.36 0.86
C MET A 68 -9.01 20.39 2.04
N TYR A 69 -9.91 19.40 2.02
CA TYR A 69 -9.95 18.33 3.00
C TYR A 69 -8.84 17.32 2.72
N VAL A 70 -8.20 16.84 3.78
CA VAL A 70 -7.13 15.85 3.75
C VAL A 70 -7.42 14.76 4.77
N LYS A 71 -7.57 13.52 4.33
CA LYS A 71 -7.55 12.30 5.17
C LYS A 71 -6.14 11.74 5.16
N TYR A 72 -5.63 11.25 6.28
CA TYR A 72 -4.29 10.68 6.32
C TYR A 72 -4.22 9.38 7.12
N MET A 73 -3.27 8.53 6.73
CA MET A 73 -2.83 7.35 7.46
C MET A 73 -1.31 7.29 7.42
N VAL A 74 -0.69 7.08 8.59
CA VAL A 74 0.75 6.93 8.76
C VAL A 74 1.02 5.52 9.31
N PRO A 75 1.78 4.66 8.62
CA PRO A 75 2.08 3.32 9.12
C PRO A 75 3.00 3.39 10.34
N GLN A 76 2.91 2.41 11.24
CA GLN A 76 3.75 2.34 12.44
C GLN A 76 5.26 2.25 12.08
N THR A 77 5.57 1.52 11.03
CA THR A 77 6.92 1.37 10.48
C THR A 77 7.06 2.22 9.23
N ALA A 78 6.82 3.53 9.33
CA ALA A 78 7.18 4.43 8.26
C ALA A 78 8.72 4.35 8.10
N THR A 79 9.16 3.68 7.06
CA THR A 79 10.54 3.81 6.57
C THR A 79 10.72 5.26 6.08
N ASN A 80 11.95 5.74 5.89
CA ASN A 80 12.24 7.10 5.37
C ASN A 80 11.65 7.34 3.97
N ALA A 81 10.50 6.79 3.70
CA ALA A 81 9.77 6.87 2.45
C ALA A 81 9.11 8.23 2.29
N ALA A 82 9.03 8.73 1.08
CA ALA A 82 8.21 9.88 0.76
C ALA A 82 6.74 9.58 1.05
N SER A 83 6.00 10.60 1.44
CA SER A 83 4.55 10.53 1.65
C SER A 83 3.82 10.64 0.32
N PHE A 84 2.75 9.87 0.12
CA PHE A 84 1.94 9.90 -1.10
C PHE A 84 0.70 10.76 -0.90
N VAL A 85 0.50 11.76 -1.76
CA VAL A 85 -0.70 12.59 -1.81
C VAL A 85 -1.54 12.15 -3.00
N LEU A 86 -2.73 11.59 -2.77
CA LEU A 86 -3.60 11.02 -3.79
C LEU A 86 -4.70 12.01 -4.16
N ILE A 87 -4.75 12.42 -5.43
CA ILE A 87 -5.60 13.49 -5.96
C ILE A 87 -6.56 12.91 -6.99
N HIS A 88 -7.86 12.95 -6.71
CA HIS A 88 -8.90 12.37 -7.58
C HIS A 88 -9.14 13.16 -8.88
N GLY A 89 -9.80 12.52 -9.85
CA GLY A 89 -10.22 13.14 -11.10
C GLY A 89 -11.58 13.85 -11.02
N MET A 90 -12.07 14.29 -12.18
CA MET A 90 -13.37 14.96 -12.32
C MET A 90 -14.53 14.03 -11.95
N HIS A 91 -15.55 14.56 -11.29
CA HIS A 91 -16.75 13.85 -10.80
C HIS A 91 -16.50 12.83 -9.71
N LEU A 92 -15.30 12.75 -9.17
CA LEU A 92 -14.88 11.83 -8.10
C LEU A 92 -14.53 12.60 -6.83
N THR A 93 -14.30 11.87 -5.77
CA THR A 93 -13.70 12.35 -4.51
C THR A 93 -12.53 11.44 -4.15
N GLY A 94 -11.89 11.67 -3.02
CA GLY A 94 -10.86 10.77 -2.48
C GLY A 94 -11.30 9.31 -2.35
N LYS A 95 -12.62 9.03 -2.40
CA LYS A 95 -13.18 7.68 -2.38
C LYS A 95 -12.62 6.75 -3.47
N CYS A 96 -12.25 7.28 -4.64
CA CYS A 96 -11.67 6.45 -5.71
C CYS A 96 -10.31 5.83 -5.39
N TRP A 97 -9.67 6.25 -4.32
CA TRP A 97 -8.41 5.69 -3.81
C TRP A 97 -8.63 4.70 -2.67
N GLU A 98 -9.83 4.64 -2.12
CA GLU A 98 -10.23 3.77 -1.01
C GLU A 98 -10.75 2.43 -1.54
N THR A 99 -11.47 1.66 -0.73
CA THR A 99 -12.07 0.38 -1.12
C THR A 99 -12.71 0.46 -2.50
N THR A 100 -12.34 -0.47 -3.39
CA THR A 100 -12.83 -0.51 -4.77
C THR A 100 -14.33 -0.84 -4.85
N PRO A 101 -15.00 -0.61 -6.00
CA PRO A 101 -16.42 -0.94 -6.16
C PRO A 101 -16.78 -2.39 -5.85
N ASP A 102 -15.87 -3.32 -6.08
CA ASP A 102 -16.03 -4.76 -5.81
C ASP A 102 -15.49 -5.19 -4.42
N GLY A 103 -15.18 -4.23 -3.53
CA GLY A 103 -14.83 -4.47 -2.13
C GLY A 103 -13.35 -4.78 -1.85
N ARG A 104 -12.48 -4.72 -2.86
CA ARG A 104 -11.03 -4.93 -2.64
C ARG A 104 -10.39 -3.71 -1.97
N MET A 105 -9.20 -3.92 -1.39
CA MET A 105 -8.36 -2.89 -0.80
C MET A 105 -8.00 -1.81 -1.83
N GLY A 106 -8.19 -0.54 -1.46
CA GLY A 106 -7.76 0.60 -2.25
C GLY A 106 -6.27 0.94 -2.11
N TRP A 107 -5.82 1.90 -2.90
CA TRP A 107 -4.43 2.33 -2.86
C TRP A 107 -4.06 3.05 -1.56
N ASP A 108 -5.01 3.69 -0.89
CA ASP A 108 -4.76 4.36 0.38
C ASP A 108 -4.24 3.37 1.45
N GLU A 109 -4.91 2.23 1.61
CA GLU A 109 -4.49 1.19 2.53
C GLU A 109 -3.27 0.41 1.98
N TYR A 110 -3.26 0.09 0.67
CA TYR A 110 -2.18 -0.68 0.06
C TYR A 110 -0.81 -0.01 0.23
N LEU A 111 -0.71 1.29 -0.05
CA LEU A 111 0.53 2.05 0.11
C LEU A 111 0.96 2.15 1.58
N VAL A 112 0.00 2.28 2.50
CA VAL A 112 0.28 2.26 3.94
C VAL A 112 0.86 0.92 4.36
N ARG A 113 0.33 -0.21 3.87
CA ARG A 113 0.90 -1.55 4.11
C ARG A 113 2.30 -1.73 3.51
N LYS A 114 2.64 -0.97 2.48
CA LYS A 114 4.01 -0.89 1.93
C LYS A 114 4.94 0.07 2.71
N GLY A 115 4.50 0.60 3.86
CA GLY A 115 5.28 1.46 4.73
C GLY A 115 5.30 2.94 4.31
N CYS A 116 4.42 3.37 3.42
CA CYS A 116 4.35 4.74 2.93
C CYS A 116 3.21 5.51 3.62
N PRO A 117 3.46 6.68 4.23
CA PRO A 117 2.39 7.57 4.67
C PRO A 117 1.53 8.03 3.49
N VAL A 118 0.21 8.06 3.67
CA VAL A 118 -0.75 8.41 2.61
C VAL A 118 -1.66 9.54 3.06
N TYR A 119 -1.87 10.49 2.15
CA TYR A 119 -2.76 11.63 2.29
C TYR A 119 -3.74 11.63 1.12
N VAL A 120 -5.01 11.42 1.38
CA VAL A 120 -6.07 11.43 0.36
C VAL A 120 -6.81 12.74 0.45
N VAL A 121 -6.87 13.48 -0.66
CA VAL A 121 -7.50 14.80 -0.70
C VAL A 121 -8.82 14.76 -1.47
N ASP A 122 -9.76 15.60 -1.05
CA ASP A 122 -10.86 16.06 -1.90
C ASP A 122 -10.48 17.43 -2.46
N GLN A 123 -10.58 17.60 -3.79
CA GLN A 123 -10.26 18.88 -4.45
C GLN A 123 -11.08 20.04 -3.87
N VAL A 124 -10.53 21.23 -3.90
CA VAL A 124 -11.27 22.44 -3.51
C VAL A 124 -12.59 22.52 -4.28
N GLY A 125 -13.67 22.77 -3.58
CA GLY A 125 -15.01 22.85 -4.17
C GLY A 125 -15.73 21.50 -4.34
N ILE A 126 -15.11 20.38 -3.96
CA ILE A 126 -15.64 19.03 -4.18
C ILE A 126 -15.69 18.25 -2.87
N GLY A 127 -16.68 17.37 -2.71
CA GLY A 127 -16.79 16.44 -1.62
C GLY A 127 -16.72 17.12 -0.25
N ARG A 128 -15.85 16.64 0.62
CA ARG A 128 -15.66 17.14 2.00
C ARG A 128 -14.99 18.52 2.06
N SER A 129 -14.39 18.99 0.96
CA SER A 129 -13.84 20.34 0.85
C SER A 129 -14.95 21.41 0.74
N GLY A 130 -16.18 21.01 0.34
CA GLY A 130 -17.28 21.92 0.10
C GLY A 130 -17.02 22.90 -1.05
N PHE A 131 -18.01 23.68 -1.44
CA PHE A 131 -17.86 24.69 -2.48
C PHE A 131 -18.38 26.06 -2.00
N ASN A 132 -17.84 27.12 -2.60
CA ASN A 132 -18.32 28.48 -2.31
C ASN A 132 -19.66 28.73 -3.05
N GLN A 133 -20.75 28.76 -2.32
CA GLN A 133 -22.11 28.92 -2.84
C GLN A 133 -22.46 30.37 -3.21
N LYS A 134 -21.59 31.32 -2.90
CA LYS A 134 -21.83 32.78 -3.05
C LYS A 134 -22.40 33.14 -4.42
N ILE A 135 -21.73 32.78 -5.50
CA ILE A 135 -22.14 33.15 -6.87
C ILE A 135 -23.50 32.53 -7.22
N HIS A 136 -23.74 31.28 -6.81
CA HIS A 136 -25.00 30.58 -7.07
C HIS A 136 -26.16 31.24 -6.35
N ASN A 137 -25.98 31.58 -5.08
CA ASN A 137 -27.00 32.26 -4.31
C ASN A 137 -27.19 33.72 -4.76
N ALA A 138 -26.12 34.45 -5.08
CA ALA A 138 -26.23 35.81 -5.64
C ALA A 138 -27.07 35.84 -6.94
N ALA A 139 -26.85 34.83 -7.82
CA ALA A 139 -27.68 34.72 -9.03
C ALA A 139 -29.15 34.36 -8.70
N LYS A 140 -29.40 33.43 -7.78
CA LYS A 140 -30.74 33.07 -7.31
C LYS A 140 -31.51 34.29 -6.78
N TYR A 141 -30.84 35.20 -6.07
CA TYR A 141 -31.43 36.43 -5.54
C TYR A 141 -31.35 37.63 -6.52
N GLY A 142 -31.00 37.40 -7.80
CA GLY A 142 -30.97 38.43 -8.81
C GLY A 142 -29.86 39.46 -8.63
N LYS A 143 -28.84 39.20 -7.81
CA LYS A 143 -27.71 40.11 -7.57
C LYS A 143 -26.62 40.00 -8.63
N THR A 144 -26.59 38.89 -9.39
CA THR A 144 -25.69 38.67 -10.52
C THR A 144 -26.39 37.87 -11.61
N SER A 145 -25.79 37.82 -12.81
CA SER A 145 -26.35 37.04 -13.91
C SER A 145 -26.26 35.54 -13.63
N ALA A 146 -27.28 34.80 -14.05
CA ALA A 146 -27.26 33.33 -14.01
C ALA A 146 -26.09 32.76 -14.82
N THR A 147 -25.61 33.46 -15.85
CA THR A 147 -24.45 33.06 -16.67
C THR A 147 -23.10 33.23 -15.95
N ALA A 148 -23.05 33.96 -14.82
CA ALA A 148 -21.85 34.11 -14.02
C ALA A 148 -21.58 32.86 -13.15
N GLN A 149 -22.54 31.95 -13.02
CA GLN A 149 -22.39 30.71 -12.28
C GLN A 149 -21.57 29.70 -13.06
N SER A 150 -20.63 29.02 -12.38
CA SER A 150 -20.03 27.82 -12.92
C SER A 150 -21.07 26.70 -13.01
N ALA A 151 -21.03 25.92 -14.09
CA ALA A 151 -21.89 24.75 -14.19
C ALA A 151 -21.48 23.67 -13.16
N PHE A 152 -22.44 22.93 -12.68
CA PHE A 152 -22.21 21.63 -12.03
C PHE A 152 -22.41 20.55 -13.08
N SER A 153 -21.37 19.79 -13.34
CA SER A 153 -21.44 18.63 -14.21
C SER A 153 -21.47 17.34 -13.36
N ARG A 154 -22.07 16.30 -13.90
CA ARG A 154 -22.03 14.96 -13.33
C ARG A 154 -21.96 13.95 -14.47
N LYS A 155 -21.21 12.88 -14.27
CA LYS A 155 -21.08 11.80 -15.24
C LYS A 155 -22.24 10.81 -15.05
N THR A 156 -22.81 10.30 -16.15
CA THR A 156 -23.76 9.20 -16.13
C THR A 156 -23.02 7.85 -16.14
N ASP A 157 -23.72 6.78 -15.79
CA ASP A 157 -23.14 5.44 -15.82
C ASP A 157 -22.78 5.01 -17.25
N GLU A 158 -23.61 5.37 -18.26
CA GLU A 158 -23.34 5.10 -19.67
C GLU A 158 -22.13 5.89 -20.18
N ASN A 159 -21.97 7.13 -19.73
CA ASN A 159 -20.78 7.91 -20.07
C ASN A 159 -19.55 7.41 -19.32
N SER A 160 -19.69 6.92 -18.09
CA SER A 160 -18.59 6.25 -17.37
C SER A 160 -18.16 4.99 -18.10
N TRP A 161 -19.11 4.18 -18.56
CA TRP A 161 -18.88 2.95 -19.32
C TRP A 161 -17.97 3.16 -20.54
N THR A 162 -18.27 4.15 -21.36
CA THR A 162 -17.51 4.41 -22.59
C THR A 162 -16.27 5.27 -22.35
N ASN A 163 -16.40 6.36 -21.59
CA ASN A 163 -15.31 7.32 -21.38
C ASN A 163 -14.18 6.73 -20.54
N PHE A 164 -14.52 5.89 -19.55
CA PHE A 164 -13.50 5.24 -18.72
C PHE A 164 -13.04 3.90 -19.30
N ARG A 165 -13.53 3.56 -20.50
CA ARG A 165 -13.14 2.37 -21.24
C ARG A 165 -13.41 1.07 -20.49
N PHE A 166 -14.50 1.03 -19.71
CA PHE A 166 -15.04 -0.23 -19.15
C PHE A 166 -15.62 -1.10 -20.26
N GLY A 167 -16.23 -0.45 -21.26
CA GLY A 167 -16.83 -1.09 -22.42
C GLY A 167 -17.00 -0.15 -23.60
N THR A 168 -17.62 -0.68 -24.63
CA THR A 168 -17.90 -0.04 -25.91
C THR A 168 -19.35 0.46 -25.98
N LYS A 169 -19.67 1.28 -26.99
CA LYS A 169 -21.01 1.85 -27.18
C LYS A 169 -22.12 0.82 -27.38
N ASP A 170 -21.80 -0.37 -27.82
CA ASP A 170 -22.75 -1.48 -27.97
C ASP A 170 -23.00 -2.24 -26.64
N GLY A 171 -22.50 -1.74 -25.52
CA GLY A 171 -22.75 -2.26 -24.20
C GLY A 171 -21.87 -3.46 -23.80
N LYS A 172 -20.89 -3.83 -24.62
CA LYS A 172 -19.97 -4.93 -24.30
C LYS A 172 -18.77 -4.40 -23.52
N ALA A 173 -18.30 -5.20 -22.55
CA ALA A 173 -17.01 -4.91 -21.91
C ALA A 173 -15.89 -4.92 -22.95
N VAL A 174 -14.82 -4.17 -22.69
CA VAL A 174 -13.60 -4.23 -23.52
C VAL A 174 -12.95 -5.61 -23.36
N ASP A 175 -12.18 -6.02 -24.36
CA ASP A 175 -11.44 -7.28 -24.29
C ASP A 175 -10.46 -7.22 -23.09
N GLU A 176 -10.34 -8.33 -22.38
CA GLU A 176 -9.50 -8.47 -21.19
C GLU A 176 -9.78 -7.43 -20.07
N ALA A 177 -11.00 -6.86 -20.03
CA ALA A 177 -11.37 -5.83 -19.06
C ALA A 177 -10.87 -6.13 -17.65
N LYS A 178 -10.16 -5.19 -17.07
CA LYS A 178 -9.69 -5.27 -15.67
C LYS A 178 -10.61 -4.57 -14.69
N PHE A 179 -11.44 -3.65 -15.15
CA PHE A 179 -12.47 -3.06 -14.28
C PHE A 179 -13.54 -4.11 -13.95
N PRO A 180 -13.99 -4.21 -12.67
CA PRO A 180 -15.02 -5.15 -12.24
C PRO A 180 -16.41 -4.68 -12.72
N VAL A 181 -16.74 -4.97 -13.99
CA VAL A 181 -17.90 -4.40 -14.71
C VAL A 181 -19.25 -4.70 -14.07
N ASP A 182 -19.38 -5.81 -13.35
CA ASP A 182 -20.59 -6.18 -12.60
C ASP A 182 -20.91 -5.21 -11.46
N TYR A 183 -19.94 -4.41 -11.05
CA TYR A 183 -20.05 -3.40 -9.98
C TYR A 183 -20.18 -1.97 -10.51
N LEU A 184 -20.58 -1.79 -11.78
CA LEU A 184 -20.75 -0.46 -12.37
C LEU A 184 -21.69 0.44 -11.55
N ALA A 185 -22.76 -0.11 -10.99
CA ALA A 185 -23.68 0.65 -10.15
C ALA A 185 -23.05 1.12 -8.82
N GLU A 186 -22.14 0.33 -8.23
CA GLU A 186 -21.37 0.75 -7.06
C GLU A 186 -20.37 1.85 -7.45
N PHE A 187 -19.73 1.73 -8.60
CA PHE A 187 -18.91 2.79 -9.16
C PHE A 187 -19.72 4.07 -9.38
N GLY A 188 -20.94 3.97 -9.93
CA GLY A 188 -21.85 5.10 -10.17
C GLY A 188 -22.14 5.94 -8.92
N LYS A 189 -22.13 5.30 -7.72
CA LYS A 189 -22.31 6.00 -6.44
C LYS A 189 -21.14 6.92 -6.08
N GLN A 190 -19.95 6.70 -6.64
CA GLN A 190 -18.78 7.57 -6.47
C GLN A 190 -18.87 8.85 -7.30
N ASN A 191 -19.69 8.87 -8.35
CA ASN A 191 -19.86 10.04 -9.19
C ASN A 191 -20.63 11.14 -8.43
N VAL A 192 -19.96 12.26 -8.17
CA VAL A 192 -20.52 13.42 -7.49
C VAL A 192 -20.63 14.62 -8.43
N PRO A 193 -21.52 15.58 -8.16
CA PRO A 193 -21.53 16.84 -8.86
C PRO A 193 -20.17 17.54 -8.72
N HIS A 194 -19.64 18.02 -9.85
CA HIS A 194 -18.35 18.68 -9.94
C HIS A 194 -18.53 20.09 -10.47
N ILE A 195 -18.00 21.08 -9.72
CA ILE A 195 -17.98 22.46 -10.17
C ILE A 195 -16.96 22.61 -11.30
N THR A 196 -17.38 23.08 -12.46
CA THR A 196 -16.55 23.08 -13.67
C THR A 196 -15.44 24.12 -13.67
N SER A 197 -15.57 25.18 -12.88
CA SER A 197 -14.53 26.19 -12.67
C SER A 197 -14.63 26.79 -11.28
N LEU A 198 -13.49 27.00 -10.62
CA LEU A 198 -13.40 27.68 -9.34
C LEU A 198 -13.28 29.19 -9.53
N PRO A 199 -13.83 30.02 -8.63
CA PRO A 199 -13.59 31.47 -8.62
C PRO A 199 -12.10 31.82 -8.51
N ASP A 200 -11.33 31.01 -7.77
CA ASP A 200 -9.88 31.05 -7.72
C ASP A 200 -9.32 29.80 -8.44
N PRO A 201 -8.83 29.94 -9.66
CA PRO A 201 -8.35 28.79 -10.45
C PRO A 201 -7.10 28.13 -9.85
N ASN A 202 -6.36 28.82 -8.98
CA ASN A 202 -5.14 28.31 -8.35
C ASN A 202 -5.40 27.66 -6.99
N ALA A 203 -6.63 27.66 -6.48
CA ALA A 203 -6.93 27.21 -5.13
C ALA A 203 -6.46 25.76 -4.85
N ASN A 204 -6.60 24.85 -5.82
CA ASN A 204 -6.10 23.48 -5.69
C ASN A 204 -4.57 23.44 -5.59
N TYR A 205 -3.86 24.20 -6.41
CA TYR A 205 -2.39 24.18 -6.46
C TYR A 205 -1.78 24.78 -5.18
N THR A 206 -2.36 25.88 -4.69
CA THR A 206 -1.92 26.51 -3.43
C THR A 206 -2.17 25.60 -2.22
N CYS A 207 -3.31 24.91 -2.16
CA CYS A 207 -3.60 23.94 -1.11
C CYS A 207 -2.65 22.74 -1.16
N LEU A 208 -2.38 22.18 -2.35
CA LEU A 208 -1.42 21.07 -2.50
C LEU A 208 0.01 21.50 -2.12
N SER A 209 0.40 22.73 -2.45
CA SER A 209 1.69 23.28 -2.04
C SER A 209 1.78 23.46 -0.52
N GLU A 210 0.72 23.95 0.14
CA GLU A 210 0.67 24.04 1.60
C GLU A 210 0.72 22.65 2.25
N LEU A 211 0.01 21.69 1.68
CA LEU A 211 0.05 20.28 2.15
C LEU A 211 1.47 19.72 2.02
N ALA A 212 2.11 19.90 0.86
CA ALA A 212 3.48 19.46 0.65
C ALA A 212 4.45 20.07 1.66
N GLN A 213 4.31 21.37 1.97
CA GLN A 213 5.12 22.04 2.99
C GLN A 213 4.88 21.48 4.41
N LYS A 214 3.64 21.15 4.76
CA LYS A 214 3.30 20.59 6.09
C LYS A 214 3.81 19.18 6.28
N VAL A 215 3.75 18.37 5.22
CA VAL A 215 4.09 16.95 5.25
C VAL A 215 5.60 16.72 5.03
N GLY A 216 6.19 17.47 4.10
CA GLY A 216 7.57 17.26 3.64
C GLY A 216 7.73 16.00 2.78
N ASN A 217 8.67 16.02 1.84
CA ASN A 217 9.03 14.86 0.99
C ASN A 217 7.82 14.13 0.39
N VAL A 218 7.02 14.81 -0.43
CA VAL A 218 5.79 14.25 -1.00
C VAL A 218 5.98 13.75 -2.43
N VAL A 219 5.27 12.68 -2.77
CA VAL A 219 4.94 12.27 -4.14
C VAL A 219 3.50 12.66 -4.40
N LEU A 220 3.25 13.54 -5.36
CA LEU A 220 1.91 13.91 -5.78
C LEU A 220 1.43 12.92 -6.83
N VAL A 221 0.35 12.18 -6.53
CA VAL A 221 -0.28 11.20 -7.43
C VAL A 221 -1.62 11.76 -7.87
N SER A 222 -1.76 12.04 -9.15
CA SER A 222 -2.96 12.63 -9.74
C SER A 222 -3.63 11.69 -10.74
N HIS A 223 -4.92 11.90 -10.98
CA HIS A 223 -5.69 11.12 -11.92
C HIS A 223 -6.55 12.01 -12.82
N SER A 224 -6.56 11.71 -14.12
CA SER A 224 -7.51 12.28 -15.07
C SER A 224 -7.47 13.81 -15.14
N GLN A 225 -8.55 14.48 -14.78
CA GLN A 225 -8.69 15.95 -14.81
C GLN A 225 -7.66 16.64 -13.89
N SER A 226 -7.32 16.07 -12.75
CA SER A 226 -6.26 16.61 -11.90
C SER A 226 -4.85 16.28 -12.40
N GLY A 227 -4.71 15.65 -13.55
CA GLY A 227 -3.43 15.19 -14.10
C GLY A 227 -2.34 16.24 -14.05
N ALA A 228 -2.63 17.47 -14.47
CA ALA A 228 -1.68 18.59 -14.46
C ALA A 228 -1.47 19.25 -13.08
N PHE A 229 -2.28 18.95 -12.05
CA PHE A 229 -2.20 19.64 -10.76
C PHE A 229 -0.83 19.53 -10.09
N PRO A 230 -0.15 18.38 -10.08
CA PRO A 230 1.20 18.27 -9.54
C PRO A 230 2.19 19.19 -10.26
N ILE A 231 2.09 19.32 -11.57
CA ILE A 231 2.97 20.20 -12.38
C ILE A 231 2.70 21.66 -12.04
N GLU A 232 1.44 22.08 -12.04
CA GLU A 232 1.04 23.44 -11.67
C GLU A 232 1.47 23.80 -10.24
N THR A 233 1.36 22.83 -9.31
CA THR A 233 1.84 22.99 -7.93
C THR A 233 3.36 23.17 -7.87
N ALA A 234 4.11 22.39 -8.64
CA ALA A 234 5.57 22.52 -8.72
C ALA A 234 6.00 23.87 -9.31
N LEU A 235 5.28 24.35 -10.33
CA LEU A 235 5.55 25.62 -11.00
C LEU A 235 5.25 26.86 -10.15
N LEU A 236 4.55 26.73 -8.99
CA LEU A 236 4.42 27.85 -8.05
C LEU A 236 5.78 28.31 -7.50
N GLY A 237 6.80 27.46 -7.52
CA GLY A 237 8.18 27.81 -7.15
C GLY A 237 8.37 28.21 -5.67
N ASN A 238 7.37 28.02 -4.82
CA ASN A 238 7.37 28.36 -3.41
C ASN A 238 8.01 27.27 -2.54
N LYS A 239 7.99 27.42 -1.21
CA LYS A 239 8.60 26.46 -0.29
C LYS A 239 7.97 25.06 -0.42
N GLY A 240 6.64 24.97 -0.52
CA GLY A 240 5.94 23.68 -0.65
C GLY A 240 6.27 22.95 -1.96
N SER A 241 6.51 23.70 -3.05
CA SER A 241 6.94 23.12 -4.32
C SER A 241 8.29 22.40 -4.22
N LYS A 242 9.19 22.83 -3.33
CA LYS A 242 10.51 22.21 -3.09
C LYS A 242 10.41 20.90 -2.32
N ASP A 243 9.29 20.66 -1.64
CA ASP A 243 9.02 19.41 -0.91
C ASP A 243 8.45 18.31 -1.80
N ILE A 244 8.14 18.61 -3.08
CA ILE A 244 7.72 17.63 -4.07
C ILE A 244 8.94 16.84 -4.55
N LYS A 245 9.00 15.55 -4.24
CA LYS A 245 10.12 14.64 -4.59
C LYS A 245 9.81 13.78 -5.82
N GLY A 246 8.56 13.70 -6.22
CA GLY A 246 8.14 13.00 -7.42
C GLY A 246 6.71 13.38 -7.83
N ILE A 247 6.44 13.26 -9.11
CA ILE A 247 5.13 13.47 -9.70
C ILE A 247 4.71 12.19 -10.40
N VAL A 248 3.51 11.70 -10.09
CA VAL A 248 2.89 10.55 -10.78
C VAL A 248 1.54 10.99 -11.32
N MET A 249 1.33 10.78 -12.60
CA MET A 249 0.11 11.18 -13.30
C MET A 249 -0.51 9.94 -13.94
N LEU A 250 -1.67 9.52 -13.44
CA LEU A 250 -2.41 8.39 -13.98
C LEU A 250 -3.45 8.92 -14.98
N GLU A 251 -3.30 8.52 -16.24
CA GLU A 251 -4.23 8.89 -17.31
C GLU A 251 -4.55 10.39 -17.34
N PRO A 252 -3.54 11.28 -17.32
CA PRO A 252 -3.80 12.71 -17.24
C PRO A 252 -4.62 13.21 -18.42
N GLY A 253 -5.65 14.00 -18.14
CA GLY A 253 -6.38 14.77 -19.15
C GLY A 253 -5.52 15.86 -19.77
N GLY A 254 -6.00 16.46 -20.87
CA GLY A 254 -5.22 17.47 -21.62
C GLY A 254 -4.01 16.85 -22.33
N THR A 255 -3.06 17.69 -22.72
CA THR A 255 -1.96 17.26 -23.61
C THR A 255 -0.57 17.71 -23.17
N GLY A 256 -0.45 18.52 -22.13
CA GLY A 256 0.87 19.05 -21.70
C GLY A 256 1.58 19.94 -22.75
N ASN A 257 0.93 20.31 -23.85
CA ASN A 257 1.54 21.06 -24.94
C ASN A 257 1.77 22.55 -24.61
N ASN A 258 1.05 23.10 -23.64
CA ASN A 258 1.00 24.53 -23.36
C ASN A 258 2.13 25.03 -22.45
N TYR A 259 2.96 24.16 -21.92
CA TYR A 259 4.09 24.59 -21.07
C TYR A 259 5.19 25.24 -21.90
N THR A 260 5.67 26.38 -21.45
CA THR A 260 6.81 27.07 -22.06
C THR A 260 8.12 26.32 -21.81
N ALA A 261 9.16 26.66 -22.57
CA ALA A 261 10.50 26.08 -22.33
C ALA A 261 11.04 26.44 -20.93
N GLU A 262 10.69 27.62 -20.39
CA GLU A 262 11.07 28.03 -19.03
C GLU A 262 10.39 27.17 -17.97
N GLN A 263 9.08 26.94 -18.10
CA GLN A 263 8.32 26.05 -17.20
C GLN A 263 8.86 24.62 -17.25
N ILE A 264 9.21 24.11 -18.43
CA ILE A 264 9.84 22.79 -18.56
C ILE A 264 11.17 22.73 -17.83
N ARG A 265 12.03 23.77 -17.94
CA ARG A 265 13.31 23.82 -17.22
C ARG A 265 13.13 23.78 -15.69
N GLN A 266 12.09 24.40 -15.16
CA GLN A 266 11.80 24.39 -13.71
C GLN A 266 11.44 22.98 -13.21
N LEU A 267 10.96 22.07 -14.06
CA LEU A 267 10.55 20.72 -13.71
C LEU A 267 11.69 19.69 -13.77
N THR A 268 12.85 20.04 -14.31
CA THR A 268 13.94 19.08 -14.60
C THR A 268 14.50 18.38 -13.37
N ASN A 269 14.37 18.99 -12.18
CA ASN A 269 14.86 18.42 -10.92
C ASN A 269 13.85 17.45 -10.26
N ILE A 270 12.62 17.35 -10.75
CA ILE A 270 11.57 16.51 -10.18
C ILE A 270 11.34 15.32 -11.12
N PRO A 271 11.55 14.07 -10.68
CA PRO A 271 11.17 12.90 -11.47
C PRO A 271 9.67 12.88 -11.74
N ILE A 272 9.29 12.59 -12.99
CA ILE A 272 7.88 12.55 -13.43
C ILE A 272 7.58 11.18 -14.03
N LEU A 273 6.52 10.52 -13.56
CA LEU A 273 5.95 9.30 -14.13
C LEU A 273 4.57 9.59 -14.69
N ILE A 274 4.32 9.18 -15.91
CA ILE A 274 2.99 9.22 -16.53
C ILE A 274 2.62 7.79 -16.94
N VAL A 275 1.43 7.34 -16.54
CA VAL A 275 0.95 5.98 -16.83
C VAL A 275 -0.37 6.06 -17.59
N PHE A 276 -0.45 5.33 -18.68
CA PHE A 276 -1.68 5.14 -19.46
C PHE A 276 -2.05 3.66 -19.55
N GLY A 277 -3.36 3.39 -19.46
CA GLY A 277 -3.94 2.06 -19.62
C GLY A 277 -4.13 1.65 -21.08
N ASP A 278 -5.09 0.78 -21.33
CA ASP A 278 -5.38 0.21 -22.64
C ASP A 278 -6.56 0.90 -23.35
N ASN A 279 -6.80 0.51 -24.60
CA ASN A 279 -7.96 0.91 -25.39
C ASN A 279 -8.11 2.44 -25.62
N LEU A 280 -6.99 3.16 -25.68
CA LEU A 280 -6.95 4.63 -25.75
C LEU A 280 -7.65 5.22 -26.98
N LYS A 281 -7.81 4.43 -28.06
CA LYS A 281 -8.47 4.84 -29.32
C LYS A 281 -9.99 4.64 -29.29
N ASN A 282 -10.52 4.01 -28.25
CA ASN A 282 -11.95 3.76 -28.15
C ASN A 282 -12.73 5.07 -28.07
N ASP A 283 -13.94 5.04 -28.65
CA ASP A 283 -14.87 6.17 -28.59
C ASP A 283 -15.31 6.40 -27.13
N THR A 284 -15.03 7.60 -26.63
CA THR A 284 -15.34 8.00 -25.24
C THR A 284 -16.81 8.40 -25.04
N GLY A 285 -17.61 8.45 -26.10
CA GLY A 285 -18.94 9.04 -26.05
C GLY A 285 -18.96 10.57 -25.91
N MET A 286 -17.80 11.21 -25.82
CA MET A 286 -17.64 12.67 -25.69
C MET A 286 -17.12 13.27 -27.00
N ARG A 287 -17.86 14.23 -27.56
CA ARG A 287 -17.50 14.85 -28.86
C ARG A 287 -16.08 15.45 -28.81
N GLY A 288 -15.22 14.99 -29.73
CA GLY A 288 -13.87 15.52 -29.89
C GLY A 288 -12.87 15.09 -28.82
N HIS A 289 -13.25 14.19 -27.91
CA HIS A 289 -12.36 13.66 -26.87
C HIS A 289 -12.00 12.21 -27.16
N VAL A 290 -10.69 11.94 -27.25
CA VAL A 290 -10.11 10.60 -27.40
C VAL A 290 -8.88 10.53 -26.52
N TRP A 291 -8.75 9.49 -25.69
CA TRP A 291 -7.62 9.34 -24.76
C TRP A 291 -6.28 9.20 -25.48
N GLN A 292 -6.28 8.69 -26.71
CA GLN A 292 -5.07 8.63 -27.54
C GLN A 292 -4.43 10.02 -27.74
N ASN A 293 -5.24 11.08 -27.92
CA ASN A 293 -4.71 12.43 -28.07
C ASN A 293 -4.02 12.95 -26.78
N CYS A 294 -4.56 12.57 -25.62
CA CYS A 294 -3.92 12.88 -24.33
C CYS A 294 -2.57 12.15 -24.21
N TYR A 295 -2.55 10.87 -24.49
CA TYR A 295 -1.31 10.05 -24.49
C TYR A 295 -0.23 10.66 -25.40
N GLU A 296 -0.57 10.97 -26.65
CA GLU A 296 0.39 11.55 -27.60
C GLU A 296 0.88 12.95 -27.17
N GLY A 297 -0.03 13.75 -26.58
CA GLY A 297 0.33 15.06 -26.06
C GLY A 297 1.30 14.96 -24.88
N TRP A 298 1.00 14.11 -23.92
CA TRP A 298 1.88 13.90 -22.78
C TRP A 298 3.18 13.18 -23.15
N SER A 299 3.20 12.34 -24.21
CA SER A 299 4.45 11.78 -24.74
C SER A 299 5.38 12.87 -25.24
N ARG A 300 4.85 13.89 -25.97
CA ARG A 300 5.64 15.04 -26.38
C ARG A 300 6.15 15.86 -25.17
N PHE A 301 5.34 16.02 -24.14
CA PHE A 301 5.77 16.68 -22.91
C PHE A 301 6.94 15.94 -22.25
N VAL A 302 6.86 14.61 -22.10
CA VAL A 302 7.95 13.77 -21.57
C VAL A 302 9.25 13.97 -22.35
N ASN A 303 9.18 13.95 -23.69
CA ASN A 303 10.35 14.20 -24.54
C ASN A 303 10.96 15.58 -24.26
N ARG A 304 10.14 16.64 -24.18
CA ARG A 304 10.60 18.00 -23.90
C ARG A 304 11.28 18.13 -22.54
N VAL A 305 10.74 17.45 -21.50
CA VAL A 305 11.36 17.42 -20.16
C VAL A 305 12.73 16.74 -20.23
N ASN A 306 12.83 15.59 -20.91
CA ASN A 306 14.08 14.83 -21.03
C ASN A 306 15.12 15.56 -21.89
N GLU A 307 14.73 16.18 -23.01
CA GLU A 307 15.59 17.02 -23.85
C GLU A 307 16.14 18.25 -23.10
N SER A 308 15.39 18.72 -22.08
CA SER A 308 15.82 19.80 -21.18
C SER A 308 16.68 19.34 -19.99
N GLY A 309 17.07 18.06 -19.96
CA GLY A 309 17.90 17.46 -18.89
C GLY A 309 17.12 16.96 -17.68
N GLY A 310 15.79 16.84 -17.76
CA GLY A 310 14.94 16.28 -16.73
C GLY A 310 14.83 14.75 -16.74
N ARG A 311 13.99 14.22 -15.88
CA ARG A 311 13.75 12.78 -15.72
C ARG A 311 12.25 12.46 -15.77
N ALA A 312 11.71 12.32 -16.97
CA ALA A 312 10.32 11.96 -17.18
C ALA A 312 10.20 10.59 -17.83
N THR A 313 9.26 9.78 -17.36
CA THR A 313 8.99 8.42 -17.86
C THR A 313 7.53 8.35 -18.30
N MET A 314 7.29 7.79 -19.50
CA MET A 314 5.97 7.40 -19.98
C MET A 314 5.86 5.88 -19.92
N ILE A 315 4.80 5.38 -19.30
CA ILE A 315 4.43 3.96 -19.31
C ILE A 315 3.07 3.84 -19.99
N HIS A 316 3.02 3.01 -21.03
CA HIS A 316 1.78 2.52 -21.62
C HIS A 316 1.68 1.04 -21.26
N LEU A 317 0.71 0.67 -20.43
CA LEU A 317 0.64 -0.66 -19.83
C LEU A 317 0.63 -1.81 -20.85
N PRO A 318 -0.04 -1.68 -22.03
CA PRO A 318 0.03 -2.69 -23.08
C PRO A 318 1.45 -2.99 -23.59
N ASP A 319 2.35 -1.99 -23.60
CA ASP A 319 3.74 -2.18 -24.03
C ASP A 319 4.54 -3.03 -23.03
N MET A 320 4.04 -3.18 -21.81
CA MET A 320 4.55 -4.08 -20.76
C MET A 320 3.82 -5.44 -20.74
N GLY A 321 2.93 -5.71 -21.71
CA GLY A 321 2.08 -6.91 -21.73
C GLY A 321 0.90 -6.88 -20.76
N ILE A 322 0.60 -5.73 -20.14
CA ILE A 322 -0.51 -5.56 -19.19
C ILE A 322 -1.68 -4.94 -19.95
N ARG A 323 -2.71 -5.75 -20.25
CA ARG A 323 -3.83 -5.37 -21.10
C ARG A 323 -5.12 -5.23 -20.33
N GLY A 324 -6.10 -4.52 -20.95
CA GLY A 324 -7.46 -4.35 -20.45
C GLY A 324 -7.61 -3.37 -19.29
N ASN A 325 -6.56 -2.65 -18.89
CA ASN A 325 -6.66 -1.62 -17.86
C ASN A 325 -7.49 -0.43 -18.33
N SER A 326 -8.42 -0.04 -17.48
CA SER A 326 -9.36 1.04 -17.70
C SER A 326 -8.74 2.42 -17.39
N HIS A 327 -9.56 3.47 -17.54
CA HIS A 327 -9.22 4.79 -17.04
C HIS A 327 -9.11 4.84 -15.51
N MET A 328 -9.79 3.92 -14.81
CA MET A 328 -9.79 3.80 -13.35
C MET A 328 -8.82 2.72 -12.87
N MET A 329 -7.56 2.75 -13.34
CA MET A 329 -6.58 1.69 -13.06
C MET A 329 -6.35 1.45 -11.57
N MET A 330 -6.65 2.42 -10.69
CA MET A 330 -6.61 2.25 -9.24
C MET A 330 -7.76 1.40 -8.69
N GLU A 331 -8.80 1.16 -9.48
CA GLU A 331 -9.97 0.33 -9.14
C GLU A 331 -10.02 -0.97 -9.95
N ASP A 332 -9.15 -1.14 -10.95
CA ASP A 332 -9.03 -2.35 -11.76
C ASP A 332 -8.62 -3.56 -10.89
N THR A 333 -8.93 -4.77 -11.33
CA THR A 333 -8.66 -6.01 -10.58
C THR A 333 -7.16 -6.26 -10.33
N ASN A 334 -6.29 -5.67 -11.15
CA ASN A 334 -4.82 -5.67 -10.99
C ASN A 334 -4.27 -4.35 -10.43
N SER A 335 -5.07 -3.55 -9.75
CA SER A 335 -4.70 -2.21 -9.26
C SER A 335 -3.42 -2.20 -8.42
N HIS A 336 -3.18 -3.22 -7.59
CA HIS A 336 -1.97 -3.34 -6.79
C HIS A 336 -0.71 -3.57 -7.63
N GLN A 337 -0.83 -4.29 -8.77
CA GLN A 337 0.28 -4.43 -9.72
C GLN A 337 0.70 -3.05 -10.28
N ILE A 338 -0.26 -2.19 -10.57
CA ILE A 338 0.01 -0.83 -11.06
C ILE A 338 0.64 0.03 -9.94
N ALA A 339 0.16 -0.12 -8.70
CA ALA A 339 0.77 0.55 -7.55
C ALA A 339 2.23 0.09 -7.33
N ASP A 340 2.53 -1.20 -7.49
CA ASP A 340 3.90 -1.72 -7.39
C ASP A 340 4.81 -1.18 -8.50
N ILE A 341 4.32 -1.03 -9.74
CA ILE A 341 5.07 -0.37 -10.84
C ILE A 341 5.44 1.08 -10.44
N MET A 342 4.50 1.82 -9.85
CA MET A 342 4.74 3.17 -9.34
C MET A 342 5.79 3.17 -8.21
N LEU A 343 5.66 2.27 -7.23
CA LEU A 343 6.61 2.16 -6.12
C LEU A 343 8.01 1.79 -6.61
N ASP A 344 8.13 0.86 -7.56
CA ASP A 344 9.42 0.47 -8.14
C ASP A 344 10.05 1.61 -8.95
N TRP A 345 9.25 2.40 -9.64
CA TRP A 345 9.72 3.62 -10.27
C TRP A 345 10.22 4.64 -9.22
N CYS A 346 9.51 4.82 -8.11
CA CYS A 346 9.94 5.68 -7.01
C CYS A 346 11.29 5.22 -6.43
N LYS A 347 11.49 3.92 -6.21
CA LYS A 347 12.78 3.34 -5.76
C LYS A 347 13.91 3.62 -6.76
N LYS A 348 13.68 3.36 -8.05
CA LYS A 348 14.67 3.58 -9.13
C LYS A 348 15.10 5.05 -9.24
N ASN A 349 14.23 5.97 -8.87
CA ASN A 349 14.52 7.41 -8.88
C ASN A 349 15.03 7.96 -7.54
N GLY A 350 15.24 7.10 -6.52
CA GLY A 350 15.74 7.47 -5.21
C GLY A 350 14.75 8.32 -4.38
N ILE A 351 13.44 8.21 -4.68
CA ILE A 351 12.38 8.93 -3.97
C ILE A 351 12.01 8.18 -2.69
N ILE A 352 12.01 6.86 -2.73
CA ILE A 352 11.82 5.99 -1.57
C ILE A 352 13.01 5.02 -1.47
N GLU A 353 13.34 4.61 -0.25
CA GLU A 353 14.46 3.71 -0.04
C GLU A 353 14.17 2.30 -0.60
N ASN A 354 15.23 1.64 -1.04
CA ASN A 354 15.14 0.24 -1.43
C ASN A 354 15.22 -0.62 -0.16
N THR A 355 14.08 -0.93 0.43
CA THR A 355 13.97 -1.66 1.70
C THR A 355 14.48 -3.11 1.66
N GLN A 356 15.14 -3.54 0.59
CA GLN A 356 15.74 -4.87 0.53
C GLN A 356 16.91 -5.07 1.51
N ASN A 357 17.38 -4.02 2.20
CA ASN A 357 18.50 -4.09 3.15
C ASN A 357 18.13 -3.82 4.63
N GLN A 358 16.88 -3.55 4.96
CA GLN A 358 16.45 -3.62 6.36
C GLN A 358 15.82 -5.00 6.56
N THR A 359 16.51 -5.84 7.32
CA THR A 359 15.98 -7.08 7.87
C THR A 359 14.84 -6.73 8.82
N THR A 360 13.68 -6.41 8.29
CA THR A 360 12.43 -6.51 9.06
C THR A 360 12.30 -7.99 9.37
N MET A 361 12.64 -8.36 10.61
CA MET A 361 12.34 -9.71 11.08
C MET A 361 10.85 -9.94 10.82
N ASN A 362 10.55 -10.87 9.92
CA ASN A 362 9.20 -11.31 9.64
C ASN A 362 8.60 -11.81 10.97
N VAL A 363 7.32 -11.55 11.24
CA VAL A 363 6.62 -12.08 12.43
C VAL A 363 6.82 -13.59 12.55
N GLN A 364 6.87 -14.31 11.43
CA GLN A 364 7.19 -15.72 11.36
C GLN A 364 8.64 -15.98 11.82
N GLU A 365 9.61 -15.19 11.43
CA GLU A 365 10.99 -15.35 11.87
C GLU A 365 11.15 -15.10 13.38
N ILE A 366 10.41 -14.12 13.94
CA ILE A 366 10.37 -13.89 15.40
C ILE A 366 9.76 -15.11 16.10
N ALA A 367 8.63 -15.62 15.61
CA ALA A 367 7.98 -16.81 16.14
C ALA A 367 8.91 -18.04 16.07
N ASP A 368 9.63 -18.21 14.96
CA ASP A 368 10.57 -19.30 14.77
C ASP A 368 11.77 -19.20 15.72
N ARG A 369 12.32 -18.00 15.95
CA ARG A 369 13.40 -17.79 16.90
C ARG A 369 12.97 -18.13 18.33
N ILE A 370 11.75 -17.77 18.71
CA ILE A 370 11.16 -18.13 20.01
C ILE A 370 10.98 -19.65 20.10
N ALA A 371 10.39 -20.27 19.08
CA ALA A 371 10.16 -21.72 19.06
C ALA A 371 11.47 -22.53 19.11
N LEU A 372 12.54 -22.08 18.42
CA LEU A 372 13.86 -22.72 18.49
C LEU A 372 14.52 -22.55 19.88
N LYS A 373 14.28 -21.42 20.55
CA LYS A 373 14.74 -21.25 21.95
C LYS A 373 13.99 -22.19 22.91
N ASP A 374 12.65 -22.21 22.77
CA ASP A 374 11.79 -23.10 23.57
C ASP A 374 12.13 -24.59 23.37
N LEU A 375 12.50 -24.98 22.16
CA LEU A 375 12.92 -26.34 21.82
C LEU A 375 14.16 -26.76 22.65
N VAL A 376 15.19 -25.90 22.72
CA VAL A 376 16.40 -26.16 23.48
C VAL A 376 16.14 -26.12 25.00
N ASP A 377 15.30 -25.19 25.46
CA ASP A 377 14.95 -25.10 26.87
C ASP A 377 14.09 -26.31 27.31
N THR A 378 13.15 -26.75 26.49
CA THR A 378 12.33 -27.94 26.71
C THR A 378 13.19 -29.20 26.76
N PHE A 379 14.17 -29.32 25.86
CA PHE A 379 15.14 -30.43 25.89
C PHE A 379 15.83 -30.52 27.25
N SER A 380 16.28 -29.41 27.79
CA SER A 380 16.95 -29.34 29.08
C SER A 380 16.02 -29.68 30.25
N ASN A 381 14.82 -29.11 30.26
CA ASN A 381 13.80 -29.36 31.29
C ASN A 381 13.42 -30.86 31.36
N LEU A 382 13.24 -31.50 30.18
CA LEU A 382 12.92 -32.94 30.14
C LEU A 382 14.08 -33.83 30.54
N ALA A 383 15.33 -33.39 30.34
CA ALA A 383 16.50 -34.07 30.88
C ALA A 383 16.54 -33.99 32.42
N ASP A 384 16.22 -32.81 33.00
CA ASP A 384 16.22 -32.59 34.45
C ASP A 384 15.15 -33.42 35.16
N THR A 385 13.98 -33.56 34.53
CA THR A 385 12.88 -34.42 35.05
C THR A 385 13.00 -35.89 34.64
N LYS A 386 13.95 -36.21 33.78
CA LYS A 386 14.19 -37.56 33.21
C LYS A 386 13.00 -38.10 32.42
N GLU A 387 12.26 -37.24 31.77
CA GLU A 387 11.16 -37.59 30.86
C GLU A 387 11.71 -37.89 29.46
N ILE A 388 12.49 -38.95 29.33
CA ILE A 388 13.32 -39.26 28.17
C ILE A 388 12.47 -39.62 26.96
N ASP A 389 11.36 -40.30 27.17
CA ASP A 389 10.35 -40.62 26.14
C ASP A 389 9.83 -39.36 25.45
N LYS A 390 9.63 -38.27 26.19
CA LYS A 390 9.25 -36.95 25.63
C LYS A 390 10.43 -36.19 25.04
N GLN A 391 11.60 -36.31 25.69
CA GLN A 391 12.82 -35.61 25.25
C GLN A 391 13.25 -36.05 23.86
N VAL A 392 13.17 -37.35 23.52
CA VAL A 392 13.52 -37.80 22.16
C VAL A 392 12.54 -37.39 21.07
N GLN A 393 11.32 -37.02 21.43
CA GLN A 393 10.35 -36.47 20.46
C GLN A 393 10.72 -35.05 19.96
N LEU A 394 11.67 -34.39 20.63
CA LEU A 394 12.21 -33.11 20.18
C LEU A 394 13.20 -33.25 19.01
N PHE A 395 13.56 -34.47 18.64
CA PHE A 395 14.45 -34.81 17.53
C PHE A 395 13.64 -35.32 16.31
N THR A 396 14.22 -35.25 15.14
CA THR A 396 13.68 -35.96 13.95
C THR A 396 13.84 -37.49 14.19
N GLU A 397 13.10 -38.30 13.45
CA GLU A 397 13.13 -39.75 13.63
C GLU A 397 14.51 -40.36 13.37
N ASP A 398 15.25 -39.79 12.45
CA ASP A 398 16.58 -40.17 11.98
C ASP A 398 17.72 -39.29 12.52
N ALA A 399 17.46 -38.47 13.54
CA ALA A 399 18.40 -37.49 14.07
C ALA A 399 19.77 -38.09 14.45
N GLU A 400 20.81 -37.31 14.26
CA GLU A 400 22.17 -37.67 14.64
C GLU A 400 22.68 -36.83 15.82
N VAL A 401 23.19 -37.48 16.88
CA VAL A 401 23.80 -36.82 18.05
C VAL A 401 25.20 -37.29 18.27
N THR A 402 26.16 -36.37 18.19
CA THR A 402 27.59 -36.64 18.46
C THR A 402 28.04 -35.86 19.68
N SER A 403 28.72 -36.54 20.63
CA SER A 403 29.24 -35.89 21.84
C SER A 403 30.76 -35.97 21.92
N TYR A 404 31.36 -34.91 22.40
CA TYR A 404 32.80 -34.78 22.64
C TYR A 404 33.08 -34.38 24.08
N GLN A 405 34.17 -34.90 24.63
CA GLN A 405 34.77 -34.42 25.88
C GLN A 405 36.16 -33.86 25.53
N GLY A 406 36.30 -32.54 25.53
CA GLY A 406 37.42 -31.90 24.86
C GLY A 406 37.46 -32.30 23.36
N ASP A 407 38.61 -32.75 22.87
CA ASP A 407 38.76 -33.17 21.45
C ASP A 407 38.38 -34.66 21.20
N LYS A 408 38.05 -35.42 22.25
CA LYS A 408 37.73 -36.82 22.15
C LYS A 408 36.25 -37.08 21.94
N GLN A 409 35.88 -37.70 20.80
CA GLN A 409 34.52 -38.17 20.58
C GLN A 409 34.16 -39.27 21.61
N THR A 410 33.07 -39.09 22.33
CA THR A 410 32.58 -40.02 23.37
C THR A 410 31.38 -40.83 22.94
N SER A 411 30.57 -40.29 22.00
CA SER A 411 29.44 -41.00 21.41
C SER A 411 29.08 -40.48 20.03
N HIS A 412 28.41 -41.33 19.24
CA HIS A 412 27.70 -40.98 18.02
C HIS A 412 26.47 -41.87 17.96
N LEU A 413 25.30 -41.26 17.98
CA LEU A 413 24.01 -41.92 18.09
C LEU A 413 23.13 -41.53 16.91
N LYS A 414 22.29 -42.47 16.43
CA LYS A 414 21.43 -42.24 15.27
C LYS A 414 20.01 -42.76 15.54
N GLY A 415 19.05 -41.87 15.32
CA GLY A 415 17.62 -42.13 15.48
C GLY A 415 17.13 -42.12 16.91
N ARG A 416 15.86 -41.84 17.12
CA ARG A 416 15.21 -41.64 18.42
C ARG A 416 15.39 -42.83 19.37
N LYS A 417 15.37 -44.08 18.84
CA LYS A 417 15.50 -45.28 19.67
C LYS A 417 16.87 -45.36 20.33
N GLU A 418 17.95 -45.15 19.59
CA GLU A 418 19.30 -45.19 20.13
C GLU A 418 19.55 -44.01 21.08
N LEU A 419 18.98 -42.84 20.79
CA LEU A 419 19.00 -41.69 21.70
C LEU A 419 18.31 -41.98 23.01
N GLU A 420 17.11 -42.56 22.99
CA GLU A 420 16.34 -42.92 24.18
C GLU A 420 17.12 -43.89 25.10
N GLU A 421 17.61 -44.97 24.52
CA GLU A 421 18.40 -45.99 25.27
C GLU A 421 19.64 -45.35 25.92
N ARG A 422 20.35 -44.50 25.17
CA ARG A 422 21.59 -43.90 25.66
C ARG A 422 21.36 -42.79 26.69
N PHE A 423 20.38 -41.92 26.46
CA PHE A 423 20.01 -40.87 27.41
C PHE A 423 19.55 -41.46 28.73
N LYS A 424 18.75 -42.52 28.68
CA LYS A 424 18.32 -43.25 29.88
C LYS A 424 19.49 -43.77 30.69
N VAL A 425 20.39 -44.54 30.05
CA VAL A 425 21.58 -45.08 30.70
C VAL A 425 22.49 -44.01 31.32
N PHE A 426 22.57 -42.85 30.65
CA PHE A 426 23.36 -41.73 31.17
C PHE A 426 22.69 -41.04 32.36
N LEU A 427 21.42 -40.64 32.23
CA LEU A 427 20.72 -39.87 33.24
C LEU A 427 20.38 -40.68 34.51
N ASP A 428 20.25 -42.02 34.40
CA ASP A 428 20.00 -42.89 35.54
C ASP A 428 21.20 -42.98 36.51
N GLN A 429 22.39 -42.54 36.11
CA GLN A 429 23.57 -42.49 36.98
C GLN A 429 23.51 -41.37 38.02
N PHE A 430 22.61 -40.39 37.86
CA PHE A 430 22.54 -39.18 38.68
C PHE A 430 21.23 -39.15 39.48
N THR A 431 21.32 -38.71 40.73
CA THR A 431 20.14 -38.45 41.57
C THR A 431 19.47 -37.13 41.21
N THR A 432 20.26 -36.14 40.78
CA THR A 432 19.79 -34.85 40.30
C THR A 432 20.53 -34.43 39.03
N VAL A 433 19.79 -33.95 38.07
CA VAL A 433 20.30 -33.29 36.87
C VAL A 433 19.68 -31.88 36.84
N TYR A 434 20.49 -30.88 36.57
CA TYR A 434 20.02 -29.52 36.54
C TYR A 434 20.75 -28.73 35.45
N HIS A 435 20.00 -28.23 34.45
CA HIS A 435 20.51 -27.42 33.38
C HIS A 435 20.22 -25.94 33.60
N ILE A 436 21.18 -25.09 33.29
CA ILE A 436 21.02 -23.65 33.15
C ILE A 436 21.39 -23.31 31.71
N ASN A 437 20.40 -23.08 30.85
CA ASN A 437 20.64 -22.68 29.48
C ASN A 437 21.06 -21.20 29.41
N GLY A 438 22.10 -20.93 28.66
CA GLY A 438 22.63 -19.59 28.39
C GLY A 438 22.17 -19.03 27.05
N GLN A 439 23.09 -18.35 26.40
CA GLN A 439 22.88 -17.73 25.09
C GLN A 439 22.62 -18.75 23.99
N GLN A 440 21.75 -18.36 23.05
CA GLN A 440 21.50 -19.09 21.81
C GLN A 440 21.52 -18.12 20.64
N THR A 441 22.14 -18.53 19.55
CA THR A 441 22.06 -17.85 18.26
C THR A 441 21.56 -18.82 17.20
N VAL A 442 20.67 -18.34 16.29
CA VAL A 442 20.11 -19.17 15.23
C VAL A 442 20.14 -18.43 13.88
N LYS A 443 20.40 -19.18 12.82
CA LYS A 443 20.26 -18.75 11.43
C LYS A 443 19.16 -19.59 10.80
N ILE A 444 18.09 -18.96 10.33
CA ILE A 444 16.91 -19.60 9.77
C ILE A 444 16.93 -19.45 8.26
N ASP A 445 16.61 -20.52 7.54
CA ASP A 445 16.49 -20.56 6.08
C ASP A 445 15.26 -21.44 5.71
N GLY A 446 14.08 -20.80 5.60
CA GLY A 446 12.81 -21.49 5.38
C GLY A 446 12.48 -22.49 6.48
N ASP A 447 12.36 -23.77 6.13
CA ASP A 447 12.05 -24.86 7.05
C ASP A 447 13.31 -25.55 7.64
N LYS A 448 14.47 -24.95 7.46
CA LYS A 448 15.75 -25.36 8.06
C LYS A 448 16.35 -24.25 8.88
N ALA A 449 17.08 -24.61 9.95
CA ALA A 449 17.84 -23.67 10.73
C ALA A 449 19.12 -24.32 11.29
N THR A 450 20.11 -23.47 11.62
CA THR A 450 21.28 -23.88 12.38
C THR A 450 21.41 -23.00 13.61
N GLY A 451 21.96 -23.53 14.71
CA GLY A 451 22.13 -22.77 15.93
C GLY A 451 23.29 -23.23 16.80
N ILE A 452 23.69 -22.29 17.66
CA ILE A 452 24.65 -22.55 18.72
C ILE A 452 23.97 -22.19 20.04
N ALA A 453 23.95 -23.11 20.99
CA ALA A 453 23.44 -22.90 22.34
C ALA A 453 24.45 -23.34 23.41
N TYR A 454 24.42 -22.66 24.55
CA TYR A 454 25.27 -22.98 25.67
C TYR A 454 24.40 -23.37 26.87
N ALA A 455 24.91 -24.37 27.63
CA ALA A 455 24.30 -24.76 28.87
C ALA A 455 25.38 -25.02 29.94
N GLN A 456 25.04 -24.80 31.21
CA GLN A 456 25.74 -25.31 32.33
C GLN A 456 24.92 -26.45 32.95
N VAL A 457 25.52 -27.62 33.11
CA VAL A 457 24.84 -28.84 33.65
C VAL A 457 25.45 -29.21 34.98
N VAL A 458 24.61 -29.31 35.98
CA VAL A 458 25.00 -29.83 37.33
C VAL A 458 24.47 -31.25 37.48
N LEU A 459 25.37 -32.20 37.66
CA LEU A 459 25.10 -33.61 37.80
C LEU A 459 25.43 -34.05 39.21
N VAL A 460 24.45 -34.56 39.96
CA VAL A 460 24.63 -35.05 41.34
C VAL A 460 24.48 -36.57 41.35
N SER A 461 25.47 -37.26 41.81
CA SER A 461 25.43 -38.73 42.04
C SER A 461 25.69 -39.06 43.49
N GLU A 462 25.13 -40.17 43.97
CA GLU A 462 25.36 -40.70 45.30
C GLU A 462 25.78 -42.19 45.24
N LYS A 463 26.95 -42.46 45.68
CA LYS A 463 27.47 -43.84 45.76
C LYS A 463 28.02 -44.11 47.15
N ASN A 464 27.56 -45.19 47.79
CA ASN A 464 27.99 -45.63 49.15
C ASN A 464 27.89 -44.47 50.19
N GLY A 465 26.81 -43.70 50.15
CA GLY A 465 26.57 -42.57 51.04
C GLY A 465 27.44 -41.33 50.76
N LYS A 466 28.25 -41.35 49.72
CA LYS A 466 29.07 -40.21 49.29
C LYS A 466 28.41 -39.47 48.09
N ARG A 467 28.04 -38.24 48.33
CA ARG A 467 27.50 -37.35 47.31
C ARG A 467 28.61 -36.68 46.46
N THR A 468 28.52 -36.77 45.19
CA THR A 468 29.45 -36.10 44.26
C THR A 468 28.67 -35.14 43.37
N ILE A 469 29.19 -33.94 43.20
CA ILE A 469 28.62 -32.90 42.32
C ILE A 469 29.63 -32.64 41.22
N LEU A 470 29.19 -32.78 39.97
CA LEU A 470 29.95 -32.44 38.80
C LEU A 470 29.24 -31.29 38.05
N THR A 471 29.97 -30.24 37.73
CA THR A 471 29.46 -29.13 36.89
C THR A 471 30.24 -29.12 35.57
N GLN A 472 29.53 -29.10 34.48
CA GLN A 472 30.10 -29.08 33.14
C GLN A 472 29.52 -27.94 32.32
N GLY A 473 30.37 -27.24 31.57
CA GLY A 473 29.94 -26.41 30.47
C GLY A 473 29.61 -27.25 29.24
N VAL A 474 28.56 -26.91 28.53
CA VAL A 474 28.19 -27.60 27.28
C VAL A 474 27.91 -26.59 26.21
N ARG A 475 28.47 -26.83 25.02
CA ARG A 475 28.15 -26.10 23.80
C ARG A 475 27.47 -27.03 22.81
N TYR A 476 26.25 -26.72 22.43
CA TYR A 476 25.52 -27.40 21.38
C TYR A 476 25.69 -26.67 20.04
N SER A 477 25.97 -27.42 18.97
CA SER A 477 25.87 -27.00 17.59
C SER A 477 24.79 -27.83 16.94
N ASP A 478 23.65 -27.16 16.63
CA ASP A 478 22.44 -27.84 16.19
C ASP A 478 22.09 -27.51 14.76
N GLU A 479 21.54 -28.51 14.06
CA GLU A 479 20.75 -28.36 12.85
C GLU A 479 19.29 -28.69 13.16
N TYR A 480 18.37 -27.87 12.67
CA TYR A 480 16.93 -28.02 12.92
C TYR A 480 16.17 -28.14 11.62
N GLU A 481 15.08 -28.88 11.65
CA GLU A 481 14.12 -29.01 10.56
C GLU A 481 12.69 -28.77 11.05
N ARG A 482 11.86 -28.14 10.23
CA ARG A 482 10.44 -28.00 10.51
C ARG A 482 9.67 -29.17 9.90
N GLN A 483 8.99 -29.94 10.72
CA GLN A 483 8.13 -31.05 10.32
C GLN A 483 6.73 -30.83 10.92
N ASP A 484 5.68 -30.91 10.11
CA ASP A 484 4.28 -30.66 10.53
C ASP A 484 4.09 -29.38 11.35
N GLY A 485 4.78 -28.29 10.93
CA GLY A 485 4.72 -26.96 11.55
C GLY A 485 5.50 -26.82 12.86
N LYS A 486 6.25 -27.87 13.30
CA LYS A 486 7.06 -27.87 14.53
C LYS A 486 8.53 -27.98 14.20
N TRP A 487 9.37 -27.21 14.91
CA TRP A 487 10.81 -27.34 14.83
C TRP A 487 11.29 -28.57 15.62
N LEU A 488 12.17 -29.36 15.00
CA LEU A 488 12.81 -30.53 15.59
C LEU A 488 14.33 -30.43 15.38
N ILE A 489 15.11 -31.06 16.26
CA ILE A 489 16.57 -31.20 16.13
C ILE A 489 16.86 -32.36 15.17
N SER A 490 17.44 -32.08 14.00
CA SER A 490 17.86 -33.12 13.05
C SER A 490 19.29 -33.56 13.30
N LYS A 491 20.14 -32.66 13.83
CA LYS A 491 21.50 -33.01 14.24
C LYS A 491 21.96 -32.14 15.40
N ARG A 492 22.69 -32.77 16.33
CA ARG A 492 23.32 -32.09 17.45
C ARG A 492 24.78 -32.55 17.63
N ILE A 493 25.68 -31.60 17.77
CA ILE A 493 27.04 -31.83 18.22
C ILE A 493 27.18 -31.18 19.60
N SER A 494 27.48 -31.99 20.62
CA SER A 494 27.64 -31.53 21.99
C SER A 494 29.12 -31.57 22.41
N HIS A 495 29.67 -30.43 22.80
CA HIS A 495 31.03 -30.35 23.37
C HIS A 495 30.91 -30.08 24.87
N PHE A 496 31.44 -30.98 25.67
CA PHE A 496 31.48 -30.90 27.13
C PHE A 496 32.88 -30.45 27.56
N GLU A 497 32.93 -29.46 28.50
CA GLU A 497 34.14 -28.87 29.07
C GLU A 497 34.12 -28.98 30.59
#